data_0ccd2463dc9526b176f3ab6b421f847e
#
_entry.id   0ccd2463dc9526b176f3ab6b421f847e
#
_cell.length_a   1.000
_cell.length_b   1.000
_cell.length_c   1.000
_cell.angle_alpha   90.00
_cell.angle_beta   90.00
_cell.angle_gamma   90.00
#
_symmetry.space_group_name_H-M   'P 1'
#
loop_
_entity.id
_entity.type
_entity.pdbx_description
1 polymer ?
#
loop_
_entity_poly.entity_id
_entity_poly.type
_entity_poly.pdbx_seq_one_letter_code
_entity_poly.pdbx_strand_id
1 'polypeptide(L)'
;MANRSGIYYWKCDRPDAFFAIRGQADNLELDNEIHDMVSTFFGEDVSVRKACGQGNHLTFLADHDGRTFFIRVENGSDGDDYMEVEASVLSSVKAIGIPAPEIFAVDSSRSKWPFAYQIMENMPYEDLNKLLRGGALDLQDIMFKLGAYVARWQELEFDGFGPFNTEKLRRHGLLEGLHKTYREYYFLNMAKHLDYLKKKPFLTK
;
A
#
# COMPACT_ATOMS: atom_id res chain seq x y z
N MET A 1 -6.64 -14.64 -2.94
CA MET A 1 -6.94 -13.30 -2.39
C MET A 1 -6.94 -13.38 -0.88
N ALA A 2 -6.25 -12.46 -0.21
CA ALA A 2 -6.20 -12.41 1.24
C ALA A 2 -7.58 -12.07 1.82
N ASN A 3 -8.07 -12.90 2.76
CA ASN A 3 -9.31 -12.59 3.46
C ASN A 3 -9.05 -11.56 4.57
N ARG A 4 -9.47 -10.33 4.35
CA ARG A 4 -9.27 -9.21 5.28
C ARG A 4 -10.38 -9.02 6.29
N SER A 5 -11.51 -9.74 6.19
CA SER A 5 -12.66 -9.56 7.08
C SER A 5 -12.36 -9.89 8.55
N GLY A 6 -11.41 -10.79 8.80
CA GLY A 6 -10.95 -11.17 10.14
C GLY A 6 -9.71 -10.40 10.63
N ILE A 7 -9.23 -9.38 9.90
CA ILE A 7 -7.99 -8.68 10.21
C ILE A 7 -8.29 -7.34 10.85
N TYR A 8 -7.80 -7.16 12.07
CA TYR A 8 -7.66 -5.86 12.71
C TYR A 8 -6.23 -5.35 12.51
N TYR A 9 -6.06 -4.30 11.70
CA TYR A 9 -4.73 -3.84 11.26
C TYR A 9 -3.80 -3.33 12.36
N TRP A 10 -4.25 -3.26 13.60
CA TRP A 10 -3.40 -2.95 14.73
C TRP A 10 -2.70 -4.19 15.29
N LYS A 11 -1.49 -4.44 14.89
CA LYS A 11 -0.51 -5.30 15.55
C LYS A 11 -0.61 -6.81 15.28
N CYS A 12 -1.50 -7.55 15.96
CA CYS A 12 -1.34 -9.01 16.06
C CYS A 12 -2.07 -9.84 15.02
N ASP A 13 -2.86 -9.22 14.16
CA ASP A 13 -3.66 -9.93 13.16
C ASP A 13 -3.20 -9.66 11.73
N ARG A 14 -2.03 -9.06 11.55
CA ARG A 14 -1.49 -8.82 10.21
C ARG A 14 -1.01 -10.13 9.59
N PRO A 15 -1.29 -10.37 8.30
CA PRO A 15 -0.62 -11.43 7.55
C PRO A 15 0.90 -11.30 7.62
N ASP A 16 1.62 -12.41 7.54
CA ASP A 16 3.08 -12.45 7.59
C ASP A 16 3.74 -11.53 6.56
N ALA A 17 3.10 -11.32 5.41
CA ALA A 17 3.53 -10.37 4.38
C ALA A 17 3.70 -8.94 4.89
N PHE A 18 2.95 -8.52 5.91
CA PHE A 18 3.06 -7.18 6.49
C PHE A 18 4.22 -7.02 7.50
N PHE A 19 4.87 -8.10 7.86
CA PHE A 19 5.94 -8.04 8.85
C PHE A 19 7.33 -7.89 8.25
N ALA A 20 7.48 -7.82 6.94
CA ALA A 20 8.77 -7.73 6.23
C ALA A 20 9.81 -8.79 6.68
N ILE A 21 9.35 -9.84 7.36
CA ILE A 21 10.21 -10.69 8.18
C ILE A 21 10.96 -11.72 7.35
N ARG A 22 10.52 -11.97 6.15
CA ARG A 22 11.20 -12.98 5.34
C ARG A 22 11.34 -12.44 3.96
N GLY A 23 12.55 -12.03 3.71
CA GLY A 23 12.99 -11.48 2.46
C GLY A 23 12.23 -12.03 1.27
N GLN A 24 11.61 -11.14 0.55
CA GLN A 24 11.31 -11.43 -0.82
C GLN A 24 12.63 -11.91 -1.39
N ALA A 25 12.73 -13.21 -1.64
CA ALA A 25 13.95 -13.77 -2.21
C ALA A 25 14.26 -12.98 -3.46
N ASP A 26 15.52 -12.59 -3.64
CA ASP A 26 16.03 -12.10 -4.91
C ASP A 26 15.81 -13.20 -5.97
N ASN A 27 14.62 -13.21 -6.54
CA ASN A 27 14.26 -14.14 -7.60
C ASN A 27 14.69 -13.49 -8.92
N LEU A 28 15.84 -13.91 -9.42
CA LEU A 28 16.32 -13.49 -10.74
C LEU A 28 15.30 -13.78 -11.87
N GLU A 29 14.49 -14.83 -11.71
CA GLU A 29 13.40 -15.15 -12.63
C GLU A 29 12.32 -14.05 -12.64
N LEU A 30 12.03 -13.44 -11.49
CA LEU A 30 11.03 -12.40 -11.38
C LEU A 30 11.47 -11.08 -12.06
N ASP A 31 12.77 -10.81 -12.10
CA ASP A 31 13.30 -9.61 -12.74
C ASP A 31 12.99 -9.60 -14.26
N ASN A 32 13.07 -10.75 -14.93
CA ASN A 32 12.71 -10.87 -16.34
C ASN A 32 11.21 -10.68 -16.56
N GLU A 33 10.37 -11.30 -15.72
CA GLU A 33 8.92 -11.16 -15.81
C GLU A 33 8.45 -9.72 -15.53
N ILE A 34 9.14 -9.02 -14.63
CA ILE A 34 8.87 -7.60 -14.34
C ILE A 34 9.27 -6.73 -15.54
N HIS A 35 10.44 -7.00 -16.13
CA HIS A 35 10.88 -6.32 -17.35
C HIS A 35 9.86 -6.52 -18.48
N ASP A 36 9.42 -7.75 -18.73
CA ASP A 36 8.42 -8.08 -19.74
C ASP A 36 7.07 -7.41 -19.49
N MET A 37 6.66 -7.33 -18.23
CA MET A 37 5.45 -6.63 -17.82
C MET A 37 5.53 -5.15 -18.15
N VAL A 38 6.63 -4.49 -17.79
CA VAL A 38 6.85 -3.06 -18.04
C VAL A 38 6.94 -2.77 -19.53
N SER A 39 7.71 -3.58 -20.27
CA SER A 39 7.82 -3.45 -21.73
C SER A 39 6.49 -3.69 -22.44
N THR A 40 5.66 -4.62 -21.94
CA THR A 40 4.28 -4.80 -22.42
C THR A 40 3.40 -3.56 -22.18
N PHE A 41 3.55 -2.91 -21.03
CA PHE A 41 2.77 -1.72 -20.71
C PHE A 41 3.12 -0.55 -21.64
N PHE A 42 4.40 -0.33 -21.92
CA PHE A 42 4.86 0.75 -22.79
C PHE A 42 4.79 0.41 -24.28
N GLY A 43 4.63 -0.87 -24.63
CA GLY A 43 4.59 -1.32 -26.03
C GLY A 43 5.95 -1.40 -26.71
N GLU A 44 7.04 -1.26 -25.98
CA GLU A 44 8.42 -1.34 -26.44
C GLU A 44 9.36 -1.86 -25.34
N ASP A 45 10.58 -2.23 -25.70
CA ASP A 45 11.60 -2.64 -24.75
C ASP A 45 12.07 -1.45 -23.92
N VAL A 46 11.93 -1.53 -22.61
CA VAL A 46 12.19 -0.44 -21.68
C VAL A 46 13.21 -0.85 -20.62
N SER A 47 14.21 -0.01 -20.39
CA SER A 47 15.20 -0.26 -19.34
C SER A 47 14.54 -0.23 -17.96
N VAL A 48 14.63 -1.35 -17.23
CA VAL A 48 14.12 -1.50 -15.87
C VAL A 48 15.29 -1.77 -14.92
N ARG A 49 15.33 -1.03 -13.81
CA ARG A 49 16.36 -1.20 -12.77
C ARG A 49 15.74 -1.25 -11.38
N LYS A 50 16.34 -2.04 -10.49
CA LYS A 50 15.92 -2.10 -9.08
C LYS A 50 16.03 -0.73 -8.42
N ALA A 51 15.02 -0.37 -7.62
CA ALA A 51 15.05 0.81 -6.78
C ALA A 51 15.27 0.41 -5.31
N CYS A 52 15.92 1.28 -4.55
CA CYS A 52 15.99 1.13 -3.10
C CYS A 52 14.65 1.52 -2.50
N GLY A 53 13.79 0.54 -2.23
CA GLY A 53 12.51 0.74 -1.53
C GLY A 53 12.64 0.48 -0.04
N GLN A 54 11.87 1.23 0.75
CA GLN A 54 11.62 0.89 2.16
C GLN A 54 10.21 0.28 2.21
N GLY A 55 10.10 -1.01 2.51
CA GLY A 55 8.80 -1.65 2.62
C GLY A 55 8.78 -3.11 2.20
N ASN A 56 7.57 -3.65 2.08
CA ASN A 56 7.32 -5.07 1.81
C ASN A 56 7.20 -5.39 0.30
N HIS A 57 7.31 -4.39 -0.57
CA HIS A 57 7.20 -4.56 -2.01
C HIS A 57 8.57 -4.52 -2.68
N LEU A 58 8.71 -5.29 -3.74
CA LEU A 58 9.81 -5.08 -4.68
C LEU A 58 9.57 -3.77 -5.42
N THR A 59 10.64 -2.99 -5.62
CA THR A 59 10.54 -1.69 -6.26
C THR A 59 11.54 -1.55 -7.40
N PHE A 60 11.07 -0.95 -8.48
CA PHE A 60 11.87 -0.75 -9.69
C PHE A 60 11.63 0.65 -10.25
N LEU A 61 12.53 1.08 -11.11
CA LEU A 61 12.39 2.28 -11.92
C LEU A 61 12.47 1.88 -13.38
N ALA A 62 11.62 2.49 -14.20
CA ALA A 62 11.66 2.36 -15.66
C ALA A 62 11.77 3.74 -16.30
N ASP A 63 12.63 3.88 -17.29
CA ASP A 63 12.81 5.13 -18.03
C ASP A 63 12.20 4.98 -19.42
N HIS A 64 11.19 5.81 -19.75
CA HIS A 64 10.48 5.82 -21.02
C HIS A 64 10.13 7.27 -21.42
N ASP A 65 10.39 7.65 -22.66
CA ASP A 65 10.10 8.99 -23.21
C ASP A 65 10.61 10.16 -22.33
N GLY A 66 11.82 10.03 -21.79
CA GLY A 66 12.46 11.06 -20.96
C GLY A 66 11.84 11.22 -19.56
N ARG A 67 10.94 10.32 -19.16
CA ARG A 67 10.33 10.26 -17.83
C ARG A 67 10.75 8.98 -17.11
N THR A 68 10.88 9.07 -15.81
CA THR A 68 11.10 7.91 -14.95
C THR A 68 9.79 7.52 -14.26
N PHE A 69 9.45 6.26 -14.31
CA PHE A 69 8.28 5.65 -13.64
C PHE A 69 8.73 4.82 -12.46
N PHE A 70 7.92 4.81 -11.41
CA PHE A 70 8.14 3.98 -10.24
C PHE A 70 7.22 2.77 -10.30
N ILE A 71 7.79 1.58 -10.14
CA ILE A 71 7.06 0.31 -10.21
C ILE A 71 7.14 -0.37 -8.84
N ARG A 72 5.99 -0.78 -8.33
CA ARG A 72 5.86 -1.59 -7.12
C ARG A 72 5.32 -2.95 -7.51
N VAL A 73 5.92 -4.00 -6.96
CA VAL A 73 5.51 -5.39 -7.21
C VAL A 73 5.31 -6.10 -5.87
N GLU A 74 4.20 -6.80 -5.74
CA GLU A 74 3.85 -7.63 -4.59
C GLU A 74 3.71 -9.08 -5.07
N ASN A 75 4.60 -9.95 -4.55
CA ASN A 75 4.69 -11.37 -4.91
C ASN A 75 4.51 -12.30 -3.70
N GLY A 76 4.07 -11.81 -2.56
CA GLY A 76 3.88 -12.59 -1.34
C GLY A 76 2.86 -13.72 -1.51
N SER A 77 3.06 -14.78 -0.75
CA SER A 77 2.20 -15.98 -0.77
C SER A 77 0.75 -15.70 -0.38
N ASP A 78 0.49 -14.64 0.38
CA ASP A 78 -0.86 -14.25 0.80
C ASP A 78 -1.72 -13.70 -0.34
N GLY A 79 -1.11 -13.41 -1.50
CA GLY A 79 -1.82 -12.89 -2.65
C GLY A 79 -2.51 -11.56 -2.37
N ASP A 80 -1.80 -10.63 -1.71
CA ASP A 80 -2.32 -9.33 -1.36
C ASP A 80 -2.78 -8.55 -2.61
N ASP A 81 -4.01 -8.06 -2.58
CA ASP A 81 -4.67 -7.33 -3.66
C ASP A 81 -4.94 -5.86 -3.29
N TYR A 82 -4.33 -5.36 -2.21
CA TYR A 82 -4.64 -4.03 -1.68
C TYR A 82 -4.08 -2.87 -2.52
N MET A 83 -3.21 -3.15 -3.47
CA MET A 83 -2.71 -2.14 -4.42
C MET A 83 -3.83 -1.47 -5.24
N GLU A 84 -4.91 -2.22 -5.58
CA GLU A 84 -6.07 -1.63 -6.26
C GLU A 84 -6.83 -0.65 -5.36
N VAL A 85 -6.98 -0.98 -4.08
CA VAL A 85 -7.57 -0.08 -3.08
C VAL A 85 -6.71 1.16 -2.92
N GLU A 86 -5.40 0.98 -2.79
CA GLU A 86 -4.45 2.09 -2.64
C GLU A 86 -4.53 3.05 -3.84
N ALA A 87 -4.56 2.51 -5.07
CA ALA A 87 -4.72 3.32 -6.29
C ALA A 87 -6.02 4.13 -6.27
N SER A 88 -7.13 3.51 -5.87
CA SER A 88 -8.44 4.17 -5.80
C SER A 88 -8.47 5.25 -4.70
N VAL A 89 -7.87 4.99 -3.54
CA VAL A 89 -7.74 5.99 -2.46
C VAL A 89 -6.86 7.15 -2.90
N LEU A 90 -5.71 6.91 -3.55
CA LEU A 90 -4.84 7.96 -4.08
C LEU A 90 -5.57 8.84 -5.09
N SER A 91 -6.38 8.25 -5.96
CA SER A 91 -7.24 8.99 -6.88
C SER A 91 -8.24 9.88 -6.14
N SER A 92 -8.88 9.35 -5.09
CA SER A 92 -9.85 10.11 -4.29
C SER A 92 -9.21 11.29 -3.55
N VAL A 93 -8.04 11.10 -2.94
CA VAL A 93 -7.34 12.20 -2.25
C VAL A 93 -6.82 13.25 -3.22
N LYS A 94 -6.37 12.83 -4.41
CA LYS A 94 -5.96 13.77 -5.49
C LYS A 94 -7.14 14.63 -5.97
N ALA A 95 -8.34 14.03 -6.08
CA ALA A 95 -9.55 14.73 -6.50
C ALA A 95 -9.95 15.88 -5.56
N ILE A 96 -9.63 15.78 -4.26
CA ILE A 96 -9.86 16.86 -3.29
C ILE A 96 -8.64 17.79 -3.12
N GLY A 97 -7.67 17.73 -4.05
CA GLY A 97 -6.52 18.64 -4.11
C GLY A 97 -5.40 18.33 -3.11
N ILE A 98 -5.31 17.11 -2.62
CA ILE A 98 -4.15 16.64 -1.86
C ILE A 98 -3.12 16.09 -2.86
N PRO A 99 -1.85 16.55 -2.81
CA PRO A 99 -0.82 16.00 -3.69
C PRO A 99 -0.64 14.50 -3.48
N ALA A 100 -0.75 13.74 -4.55
CA ALA A 100 -0.54 12.30 -4.56
C ALA A 100 0.05 11.89 -5.92
N PRO A 101 0.90 10.84 -5.96
CA PRO A 101 1.45 10.35 -7.22
C PRO A 101 0.34 9.87 -8.15
N GLU A 102 0.54 10.05 -9.44
CA GLU A 102 -0.34 9.48 -10.45
C GLU A 102 -0.12 7.96 -10.57
N ILE A 103 -1.20 7.21 -10.68
CA ILE A 103 -1.18 5.78 -10.95
C ILE A 103 -1.53 5.57 -12.41
N PHE A 104 -0.60 5.02 -13.19
CA PHE A 104 -0.77 4.77 -14.62
C PHE A 104 -1.35 3.37 -14.89
N ALA A 105 -0.98 2.38 -14.05
CA ALA A 105 -1.53 1.03 -14.10
C ALA A 105 -1.50 0.38 -12.73
N VAL A 106 -2.50 -0.48 -12.48
CA VAL A 106 -2.54 -1.38 -11.34
C VAL A 106 -3.23 -2.67 -11.74
N ASP A 107 -2.63 -3.80 -11.40
CA ASP A 107 -3.25 -5.12 -11.53
C ASP A 107 -2.82 -6.01 -10.37
N SER A 108 -3.79 -6.48 -9.60
CA SER A 108 -3.57 -7.47 -8.53
C SER A 108 -4.26 -8.80 -8.81
N SER A 109 -4.78 -8.99 -10.02
CA SER A 109 -5.46 -10.23 -10.42
C SER A 109 -4.52 -11.43 -10.52
N ARG A 110 -3.24 -11.19 -10.78
CA ARG A 110 -2.24 -12.22 -11.08
C ARG A 110 -2.63 -13.15 -12.24
N SER A 111 -3.49 -12.67 -13.14
CA SER A 111 -3.99 -13.47 -14.27
C SER A 111 -2.98 -13.56 -15.41
N LYS A 112 -2.23 -12.50 -15.65
CA LYS A 112 -1.22 -12.43 -16.71
C LYS A 112 0.20 -12.58 -16.13
N TRP A 113 0.44 -11.98 -14.98
CA TRP A 113 1.72 -12.00 -14.27
C TRP A 113 1.55 -12.68 -12.93
N PRO A 114 2.53 -13.42 -12.38
CA PRO A 114 2.37 -14.15 -11.12
C PRO A 114 2.39 -13.25 -9.88
N PHE A 115 2.45 -11.95 -10.05
CA PHE A 115 2.51 -10.93 -9.00
C PHE A 115 1.46 -9.84 -9.22
N ALA A 116 1.17 -9.08 -8.16
CA ALA A 116 0.45 -7.82 -8.28
C ALA A 116 1.44 -6.68 -8.54
N TYR A 117 1.01 -5.65 -9.29
CA TYR A 117 1.88 -4.53 -9.59
C TYR A 117 1.14 -3.20 -9.66
N GLN A 118 1.89 -2.14 -9.47
CA GLN A 118 1.51 -0.75 -9.75
C GLN A 118 2.62 -0.08 -10.55
N ILE A 119 2.24 0.66 -11.61
CA ILE A 119 3.10 1.60 -12.32
C ILE A 119 2.62 3.00 -11.98
N MET A 120 3.49 3.81 -11.41
CA MET A 120 3.10 5.11 -10.87
C MET A 120 4.14 6.20 -11.15
N GLU A 121 3.75 7.42 -10.91
CA GLU A 121 4.65 8.56 -10.99
C GLU A 121 5.84 8.39 -10.05
N ASN A 122 7.05 8.60 -10.59
CA ASN A 122 8.24 8.62 -9.77
C ASN A 122 8.33 9.99 -9.05
N MET A 123 8.47 9.94 -7.73
CA MET A 123 8.64 11.12 -6.88
C MET A 123 10.13 11.23 -6.49
N PRO A 124 10.97 11.94 -7.27
CA PRO A 124 12.42 11.95 -7.11
C PRO A 124 12.87 12.89 -5.98
N TYR A 125 12.07 13.03 -4.94
CA TYR A 125 12.36 13.91 -3.80
C TYR A 125 12.97 13.14 -2.64
N GLU A 126 13.76 13.82 -1.85
CA GLU A 126 14.28 13.26 -0.61
C GLU A 126 13.14 13.11 0.41
N ASP A 127 13.21 12.02 1.20
CA ASP A 127 12.25 11.83 2.29
C ASP A 127 12.45 12.87 3.41
N LEU A 128 11.34 13.20 4.09
CA LEU A 128 11.33 14.22 5.13
C LEU A 128 12.26 13.87 6.31
N ASN A 129 12.50 12.58 6.60
CA ASN A 129 13.40 12.18 7.67
C ASN A 129 14.86 12.52 7.31
N LYS A 130 15.24 12.37 6.04
CA LYS A 130 16.58 12.74 5.58
C LYS A 130 16.78 14.24 5.68
N LEU A 131 15.81 15.04 5.23
CA LEU A 131 15.83 16.49 5.34
C LEU A 131 15.85 16.97 6.80
N LEU A 132 15.07 16.32 7.68
CA LEU A 132 15.04 16.63 9.12
C LEU A 132 16.40 16.37 9.77
N ARG A 133 17.01 15.19 9.51
CA ARG A 133 18.34 14.86 10.04
C ARG A 133 19.43 15.77 9.50
N GLY A 134 19.29 16.22 8.28
CA GLY A 134 20.19 17.17 7.63
C GLY A 134 20.01 18.63 8.09
N GLY A 135 19.00 18.91 8.93
CA GLY A 135 18.69 20.28 9.36
C GLY A 135 18.16 21.19 8.26
N ALA A 136 17.73 20.61 7.13
CA ALA A 136 17.23 21.34 5.96
C ALA A 136 15.68 21.44 5.93
N LEU A 137 14.99 20.90 6.94
CA LEU A 137 13.54 20.91 7.02
C LEU A 137 13.04 21.99 7.98
N ASP A 138 12.18 22.88 7.49
CA ASP A 138 11.35 23.72 8.36
C ASP A 138 10.20 22.86 8.93
N LEU A 139 10.39 22.37 10.14
CA LEU A 139 9.45 21.46 10.79
C LEU A 139 8.09 22.14 11.02
N GLN A 140 8.07 23.43 11.35
CA GLN A 140 6.82 24.15 11.64
C GLN A 140 5.98 24.31 10.37
N ASP A 141 6.58 24.71 9.26
CA ASP A 141 5.90 24.83 7.96
C ASP A 141 5.36 23.46 7.48
N ILE A 142 6.18 22.43 7.54
CA ILE A 142 5.77 21.08 7.13
C ILE A 142 4.63 20.53 8.00
N MET A 143 4.71 20.69 9.32
CA MET A 143 3.65 20.22 10.22
C MET A 143 2.33 20.96 9.99
N PHE A 144 2.38 22.27 9.68
CA PHE A 144 1.21 23.03 9.32
C PHE A 144 0.58 22.53 8.00
N LYS A 145 1.39 22.32 6.96
CA LYS A 145 0.93 21.77 5.67
C LYS A 145 0.33 20.38 5.80
N LEU A 146 1.01 19.49 6.54
CA LEU A 146 0.49 18.14 6.82
C LEU A 146 -0.83 18.19 7.58
N GLY A 147 -0.94 19.05 8.59
CA GLY A 147 -2.20 19.26 9.32
C GLY A 147 -3.35 19.71 8.42
N ALA A 148 -3.07 20.62 7.49
CA ALA A 148 -4.06 21.07 6.49
C ALA A 148 -4.49 19.93 5.55
N TYR A 149 -3.56 19.06 5.12
CA TYR A 149 -3.90 17.88 4.31
C TYR A 149 -4.70 16.85 5.10
N VAL A 150 -4.35 16.61 6.37
CA VAL A 150 -5.12 15.71 7.24
C VAL A 150 -6.54 16.21 7.45
N ALA A 151 -6.74 17.52 7.70
CA ALA A 151 -8.07 18.10 7.83
C ALA A 151 -8.90 17.90 6.56
N ARG A 152 -8.31 18.18 5.39
CA ARG A 152 -8.97 17.97 4.09
C ARG A 152 -9.26 16.48 3.81
N TRP A 153 -8.36 15.61 4.16
CA TRP A 153 -8.54 14.15 4.00
C TRP A 153 -9.74 13.64 4.81
N GLN A 154 -10.01 14.22 5.99
CA GLN A 154 -11.16 13.84 6.81
C GLN A 154 -12.52 14.24 6.20
N GLU A 155 -12.52 15.03 5.11
CA GLU A 155 -13.72 15.32 4.33
C GLU A 155 -14.15 14.14 3.43
N LEU A 156 -13.26 13.15 3.22
CA LEU A 156 -13.59 11.94 2.47
C LEU A 156 -14.41 10.99 3.34
N GLU A 157 -15.64 10.76 2.93
CA GLU A 157 -16.55 9.82 3.57
C GLU A 157 -16.73 8.58 2.71
N PHE A 158 -16.63 7.42 3.33
CA PHE A 158 -16.85 6.13 2.69
C PHE A 158 -17.81 5.29 3.56
N ASP A 159 -18.62 4.49 2.90
CA ASP A 159 -19.49 3.55 3.61
C ASP A 159 -18.69 2.45 4.29
N GLY A 160 -19.15 2.03 5.48
CA GLY A 160 -18.54 0.94 6.24
C GLY A 160 -17.26 1.33 6.97
N PHE A 161 -16.64 0.34 7.61
CA PHE A 161 -15.49 0.52 8.51
C PHE A 161 -14.45 -0.57 8.30
N GLY A 162 -13.21 -0.28 8.70
CA GLY A 162 -12.08 -1.20 8.60
C GLY A 162 -11.46 -1.23 7.21
N PRO A 163 -10.83 -2.36 6.82
CA PRO A 163 -10.26 -2.49 5.48
C PRO A 163 -11.32 -2.35 4.40
N PHE A 164 -10.95 -1.77 3.27
CA PHE A 164 -11.84 -1.70 2.11
C PHE A 164 -12.08 -3.08 1.46
N ASN A 165 -13.25 -3.26 0.91
CA ASN A 165 -13.66 -4.46 0.21
C ASN A 165 -13.18 -4.42 -1.26
N THR A 166 -12.13 -5.18 -1.55
CA THR A 166 -11.53 -5.23 -2.89
C THR A 166 -12.50 -5.81 -3.94
N GLU A 167 -13.40 -6.72 -3.55
CA GLU A 167 -14.39 -7.29 -4.46
C GLU A 167 -15.43 -6.24 -4.89
N LYS A 168 -15.91 -5.41 -3.95
CA LYS A 168 -16.83 -4.30 -4.28
C LYS A 168 -16.15 -3.27 -5.16
N LEU A 169 -14.89 -2.95 -4.86
CA LEU A 169 -14.11 -2.04 -5.70
C LEU A 169 -14.03 -2.55 -7.14
N ARG A 170 -13.67 -3.82 -7.35
CA ARG A 170 -13.56 -4.41 -8.70
C ARG A 170 -14.87 -4.48 -9.44
N ARG A 171 -15.97 -4.86 -8.77
CA ARG A 171 -17.27 -5.03 -9.41
C ARG A 171 -18.03 -3.73 -9.65
N HIS A 172 -17.86 -2.77 -8.78
CA HIS A 172 -18.71 -1.57 -8.74
C HIS A 172 -17.94 -0.25 -8.72
N GLY A 173 -16.61 -0.28 -8.63
CA GLY A 173 -15.79 0.92 -8.47
C GLY A 173 -15.97 1.63 -7.13
N LEU A 174 -16.52 0.95 -6.10
CA LEU A 174 -16.88 1.55 -4.83
C LEU A 174 -15.87 1.20 -3.74
N LEU A 175 -15.33 2.23 -3.08
CA LEU A 175 -14.60 2.09 -1.83
C LEU A 175 -15.60 1.96 -0.67
N GLU A 176 -15.72 0.77 -0.12
CA GLU A 176 -16.60 0.47 1.01
C GLU A 176 -15.86 -0.42 2.01
N GLY A 177 -15.98 -0.11 3.31
CA GLY A 177 -15.39 -0.91 4.38
C GLY A 177 -16.05 -2.30 4.50
N LEU A 178 -15.26 -3.27 4.96
CA LEU A 178 -15.74 -4.65 5.14
C LEU A 178 -16.76 -4.82 6.26
N HIS A 179 -16.82 -3.89 7.22
CA HIS A 179 -17.69 -3.94 8.39
C HIS A 179 -18.75 -2.83 8.33
N LYS A 180 -19.97 -3.14 8.75
CA LYS A 180 -21.09 -2.18 8.70
C LYS A 180 -20.99 -1.09 9.77
N THR A 181 -20.37 -1.39 10.90
CA THR A 181 -20.23 -0.46 12.01
C THR A 181 -18.82 -0.42 12.54
N TYR A 182 -18.43 0.75 13.09
CA TYR A 182 -17.15 0.89 13.78
C TYR A 182 -16.99 -0.11 14.93
N ARG A 183 -18.09 -0.41 15.64
CA ARG A 183 -18.11 -1.37 16.74
C ARG A 183 -17.73 -2.78 16.29
N GLU A 184 -18.29 -3.25 15.17
CA GLU A 184 -17.95 -4.57 14.60
C GLU A 184 -16.46 -4.67 14.28
N TYR A 185 -15.91 -3.65 13.66
CA TYR A 185 -14.48 -3.62 13.33
C TYR A 185 -13.61 -3.50 14.58
N TYR A 186 -13.90 -2.57 15.47
CA TYR A 186 -13.07 -2.27 16.64
C TYR A 186 -12.99 -3.46 17.62
N PHE A 187 -14.08 -4.19 17.81
CA PHE A 187 -14.15 -5.34 18.72
C PHE A 187 -13.92 -6.70 18.03
N LEU A 188 -13.52 -6.71 16.76
CA LEU A 188 -13.43 -7.90 15.92
C LEU A 188 -12.73 -9.09 16.61
N ASN A 189 -11.59 -8.87 17.24
CA ASN A 189 -10.80 -9.87 17.91
C ASN A 189 -10.70 -9.68 19.45
N MET A 190 -11.64 -8.96 20.05
CA MET A 190 -11.58 -8.61 21.49
C MET A 190 -11.46 -9.84 22.38
N ALA A 191 -12.25 -10.88 22.15
CA ALA A 191 -12.22 -12.10 22.96
C ALA A 191 -10.84 -12.79 22.85
N LYS A 192 -10.30 -12.91 21.66
CA LYS A 192 -8.97 -13.47 21.38
C LYS A 192 -7.87 -12.67 22.09
N HIS A 193 -7.95 -11.36 22.04
CA HIS A 193 -6.96 -10.48 22.68
C HIS A 193 -7.05 -10.53 24.21
N LEU A 194 -8.25 -10.58 24.77
CA LEU A 194 -8.45 -10.75 26.21
C LEU A 194 -7.94 -12.09 26.70
N ASP A 195 -8.17 -13.18 25.96
CA ASP A 195 -7.66 -14.50 26.29
C ASP A 195 -6.13 -14.55 26.24
N TYR A 196 -5.53 -13.90 25.25
CA TYR A 196 -4.08 -13.78 25.16
C TYR A 196 -3.50 -13.05 26.37
N LEU A 197 -4.10 -11.91 26.75
CA LEU A 197 -3.67 -11.14 27.91
C LEU A 197 -3.78 -11.90 29.22
N LYS A 198 -4.89 -12.66 29.42
CA LYS A 198 -5.07 -13.51 30.62
C LYS A 198 -4.00 -14.59 30.77
N LYS A 199 -3.47 -15.09 29.65
CA LYS A 199 -2.42 -16.11 29.64
C LYS A 199 -1.00 -15.55 29.87
N LYS A 200 -0.83 -14.24 29.95
CA LYS A 200 0.47 -13.61 30.14
C LYS A 200 0.72 -13.23 31.61
N PRO A 201 1.90 -13.56 32.17
CA PRO A 201 2.19 -13.41 33.60
C PRO A 201 2.28 -11.97 34.11
N PHE A 202 2.26 -10.95 33.24
CA PHE A 202 2.34 -9.56 33.67
C PHE A 202 1.03 -8.98 34.21
N LEU A 203 -0.06 -9.73 34.13
CA LEU A 203 -1.35 -9.31 34.72
C LEU A 203 -1.65 -10.00 36.07
N THR A 204 -0.72 -10.75 36.61
CA THR A 204 -0.87 -11.48 37.88
C THR A 204 -0.10 -10.87 39.03
N LYS A 205 0.12 -9.56 39.01
CA LYS A 205 0.66 -8.83 40.17
C LYS A 205 -0.35 -7.83 40.71
#